data_8be922f44bf751a0318d57d23fecd73f
#
_entry.id   8be922f44bf751a0318d57d23fecd73f
#
_cell.length_a   1.000
_cell.length_b   1.000
_cell.length_c   1.000
_cell.angle_alpha   90.00
_cell.angle_beta   90.00
_cell.angle_gamma   90.00
#
_symmetry.space_group_name_H-M   'P 1'
#
loop_
_entity.id
_entity.type
_entity.pdbx_description
1 polymer ?
#
loop_
_entity_poly.entity_id
_entity_poly.type
_entity_poly.pdbx_seq_one_letter_code
_entity_poly.pdbx_strand_id
1 'polypeptide(L)'
;MKIENTYLFERLRTKDNEYLSALLQAPPGASIGKGIFNNHIARSQWNWQFTPQLSLRVILQYNSVLANTPGNTFYPYTYLPTQKEFNADVLVTYLVHPGTAIYVGYNSDLQNLDREFTPGPEGLAGLYAAKGYINDSRQFFVKVSYQFRF
;
A
#
# COMPACT_ATOMS: atom_id res chain seq x y z
N MET A 1 -25.77 -8.48 4.49
CA MET A 1 -24.60 -7.58 4.55
C MET A 1 -23.54 -8.24 5.40
N LYS A 2 -22.29 -8.32 4.93
CA LYS A 2 -21.14 -8.84 5.68
C LYS A 2 -20.02 -7.80 5.62
N ILE A 3 -19.42 -7.49 6.78
CA ILE A 3 -18.28 -6.58 6.90
C ILE A 3 -17.15 -7.35 7.56
N GLU A 4 -15.97 -7.28 6.97
CA GLU A 4 -14.75 -7.87 7.48
C GLU A 4 -13.68 -6.78 7.56
N ASN A 5 -13.09 -6.61 8.74
CA ASN A 5 -12.01 -5.67 8.97
C ASN A 5 -10.77 -6.42 9.42
N THR A 6 -9.65 -6.12 8.80
CA THR A 6 -8.35 -6.69 9.15
C THR A 6 -7.36 -5.58 9.39
N TYR A 7 -6.61 -5.69 10.46
CA TYR A 7 -5.49 -4.81 10.76
C TYR A 7 -4.25 -5.64 11.01
N LEU A 8 -3.18 -5.33 10.29
CA LEU A 8 -1.87 -5.94 10.44
C LEU A 8 -0.86 -4.87 10.83
N PHE A 9 -0.02 -5.20 11.78
CA PHE A 9 1.08 -4.35 12.21
C PHE A 9 2.38 -5.13 12.16
N GLU A 10 3.34 -4.59 11.45
CA GLU A 10 4.69 -5.14 11.37
C GLU A 10 5.71 -4.09 11.81
N ARG A 11 6.69 -4.52 12.56
CA ARG A 11 7.78 -3.65 13.00
C ARG A 11 9.11 -4.33 12.79
N LEU A 12 9.97 -3.70 12.03
CA LEU A 12 11.35 -4.13 11.88
C LEU A 12 12.25 -3.30 12.79
N ARG A 13 13.08 -4.00 13.57
CA ARG A 13 14.09 -3.39 14.46
C ARG A 13 15.45 -4.03 14.22
N THR A 14 16.50 -3.24 14.34
CA THR A 14 17.84 -3.78 14.48
C THR A 14 18.07 -4.20 15.93
N LYS A 15 18.84 -5.26 16.14
CA LYS A 15 19.53 -5.46 17.43
C LYS A 15 20.59 -4.37 17.56
N ASP A 16 20.75 -3.81 18.75
CA ASP A 16 21.94 -3.00 19.06
C ASP A 16 23.16 -3.89 18.80
N ASN A 17 23.87 -3.59 17.74
CA ASN A 17 25.04 -4.33 17.39
C ASN A 17 26.18 -3.32 17.25
N GLU A 18 27.16 -3.40 18.16
CA GLU A 18 28.38 -2.61 18.06
C GLU A 18 29.08 -2.76 16.71
N TYR A 19 28.87 -3.93 16.08
CA TYR A 19 29.38 -4.21 14.74
C TYR A 19 28.73 -3.31 13.68
N LEU A 20 27.41 -3.07 13.76
CA LEU A 20 26.72 -2.16 12.83
C LEU A 20 27.15 -0.70 13.03
N SER A 21 27.37 -0.27 14.27
CA SER A 21 27.87 1.09 14.54
C SER A 21 29.30 1.28 14.04
N ALA A 22 30.12 0.26 14.15
CA ALA A 22 31.51 0.27 13.63
C ALA A 22 31.51 0.22 12.08
N LEU A 23 30.66 -0.63 11.47
CA LEU A 23 30.53 -0.75 10.02
C LEU A 23 30.05 0.54 9.36
N LEU A 24 29.16 1.26 10.03
CA LEU A 24 28.56 2.50 9.55
C LEU A 24 29.36 3.74 9.92
N GLN A 25 30.52 3.57 10.55
CA GLN A 25 31.38 4.66 11.01
C GLN A 25 30.61 5.73 11.80
N ALA A 26 29.62 5.30 12.57
CA ALA A 26 28.82 6.22 13.37
C ALA A 26 29.71 6.92 14.42
N PRO A 27 29.58 8.25 14.61
CA PRO A 27 30.38 8.93 15.63
C PRO A 27 30.07 8.40 17.03
N PRO A 28 31.03 8.44 17.95
CA PRO A 28 30.80 8.02 19.31
C PRO A 28 29.60 8.73 19.93
N GLY A 29 28.64 7.97 20.46
CA GLY A 29 27.45 8.52 21.08
C GLY A 29 26.24 8.72 20.10
N ALA A 30 26.38 8.40 18.82
CA ALA A 30 25.24 8.38 17.92
C ALA A 30 24.31 7.23 18.29
N SER A 31 23.11 7.55 18.70
CA SER A 31 22.06 6.54 18.91
C SER A 31 21.55 6.09 17.56
N ILE A 32 22.00 4.92 17.13
CA ILE A 32 21.38 4.26 15.97
C ILE A 32 20.00 3.80 16.42
N GLY A 33 18.95 4.44 15.89
CA GLY A 33 17.58 4.13 16.28
C GLY A 33 17.25 2.65 16.07
N LYS A 34 16.72 2.01 17.13
CA LYS A 34 16.39 0.56 17.10
C LYS A 34 15.34 0.17 16.09
N GLY A 35 14.55 1.10 15.58
CA GLY A 35 13.47 0.85 14.62
C GLY A 35 13.89 1.21 13.20
N ILE A 36 13.70 0.28 12.25
CA ILE A 36 13.94 0.52 10.82
C ILE A 36 12.67 1.07 10.20
N PHE A 37 11.55 0.37 10.36
CA PHE A 37 10.24 0.83 9.91
C PHE A 37 9.10 0.23 10.74
N ASN A 38 7.95 0.88 10.68
CA ASN A 38 6.68 0.36 11.12
C ASN A 38 5.78 0.27 9.89
N ASN A 39 5.15 -0.87 9.67
CA ASN A 39 4.16 -1.06 8.61
C ASN A 39 2.78 -1.28 9.23
N HIS A 40 1.81 -0.50 8.77
CA HIS A 40 0.42 -0.59 9.18
C HIS A 40 -0.42 -0.89 7.95
N ILE A 41 -1.15 -1.99 7.96
CA ILE A 41 -2.09 -2.36 6.91
C ILE A 41 -3.47 -2.45 7.53
N ALA A 42 -4.37 -1.58 7.11
CA ALA A 42 -5.78 -1.62 7.46
C ALA A 42 -6.60 -1.98 6.22
N ARG A 43 -7.39 -3.03 6.30
CA ARG A 43 -8.25 -3.48 5.21
C ARG A 43 -9.67 -3.63 5.71
N SER A 44 -10.63 -3.06 4.96
CA SER A 44 -12.06 -3.20 5.21
C SER A 44 -12.73 -3.76 3.95
N GLN A 45 -13.43 -4.86 4.08
CA GLN A 45 -14.16 -5.50 3.01
C GLN A 45 -15.65 -5.52 3.36
N TRP A 46 -16.46 -5.00 2.45
CA TRP A 46 -17.90 -4.90 2.59
C TRP A 46 -18.56 -5.66 1.45
N ASN A 47 -19.47 -6.57 1.82
CA ASN A 47 -20.24 -7.35 0.87
C ASN A 47 -21.73 -7.13 1.14
N TRP A 48 -22.41 -6.53 0.17
CA TRP A 48 -23.86 -6.37 0.19
C TRP A 48 -24.48 -7.26 -0.88
N GLN A 49 -25.47 -8.01 -0.48
CA GLN A 49 -26.33 -8.73 -1.41
C GLN A 49 -27.72 -8.07 -1.38
N PHE A 50 -28.05 -7.35 -2.46
CA PHE A 50 -29.32 -6.65 -2.56
C PHE A 50 -30.44 -7.60 -2.97
N THR A 51 -30.15 -8.50 -3.91
CA THR A 51 -31.02 -9.58 -4.36
C THR A 51 -30.19 -10.85 -4.53
N PRO A 52 -30.81 -12.04 -4.72
CA PRO A 52 -30.05 -13.25 -5.07
C PRO A 52 -29.17 -13.09 -6.32
N GLN A 53 -29.53 -12.16 -7.20
CA GLN A 53 -28.80 -11.92 -8.44
C GLN A 53 -27.83 -10.73 -8.36
N LEU A 54 -28.08 -9.74 -7.49
CA LEU A 54 -27.30 -8.49 -7.44
C LEU A 54 -26.50 -8.38 -6.16
N SER A 55 -25.19 -8.29 -6.30
CA SER A 55 -24.28 -8.06 -5.17
C SER A 55 -23.27 -6.95 -5.46
N LEU A 56 -22.85 -6.28 -4.41
CA LEU A 56 -21.80 -5.26 -4.39
C LEU A 56 -20.73 -5.67 -3.39
N ARG A 57 -19.48 -5.64 -3.83
CA ARG A 57 -18.31 -5.78 -2.98
C ARG A 57 -17.47 -4.51 -3.04
N VAL A 58 -17.12 -3.97 -1.88
CA VAL A 58 -16.19 -2.86 -1.74
C VAL A 58 -15.04 -3.32 -0.87
N ILE A 59 -13.81 -3.09 -1.30
CA ILE A 59 -12.60 -3.32 -0.54
C ILE A 59 -11.86 -2.01 -0.45
N LEU A 60 -11.59 -1.55 0.76
CA LEU A 60 -10.75 -0.40 1.05
C LEU A 60 -9.51 -0.91 1.78
N GLN A 61 -8.34 -0.58 1.28
CA GLN A 61 -7.08 -0.95 1.90
C GLN A 61 -6.19 0.28 2.05
N TYR A 62 -5.69 0.47 3.24
CA TYR A 62 -4.70 1.47 3.57
C TYR A 62 -3.42 0.76 4.00
N ASN A 63 -2.31 1.11 3.38
CA ASN A 63 -0.98 0.63 3.70
C ASN A 63 -0.10 1.82 4.04
N SER A 64 0.61 1.76 5.16
CA SER A 64 1.49 2.84 5.60
C SER A 64 2.80 2.28 6.14
N VAL A 65 3.85 2.41 5.35
CA VAL A 65 5.21 2.11 5.77
C VAL A 65 5.83 3.38 6.31
N LEU A 66 5.90 3.49 7.63
CA LEU A 66 6.53 4.61 8.32
C LEU A 66 8.00 4.28 8.53
N ALA A 67 8.85 4.82 7.68
CA ALA A 67 10.28 4.70 7.87
C ALA A 67 10.70 5.50 9.11
N ASN A 68 11.33 4.83 10.05
CA ASN A 68 11.91 5.49 11.19
C ASN A 68 13.30 5.96 10.80
N THR A 69 13.36 7.08 10.11
CA THR A 69 14.61 7.77 9.83
C THR A 69 14.96 8.62 11.04
N PRO A 70 15.83 8.18 11.92
CA PRO A 70 16.39 9.06 12.93
C PRO A 70 17.19 10.09 12.17
N GLY A 71 16.92 11.38 12.37
CA GLY A 71 17.49 12.54 11.68
C GLY A 71 18.88 12.33 11.09
N ASN A 72 19.02 11.94 9.79
CA ASN A 72 20.11 11.15 9.50
C ASN A 72 20.82 11.40 8.27
N THR A 73 21.82 12.06 8.47
CA THR A 73 23.08 12.18 7.73
C THR A 73 23.88 10.88 7.61
N PHE A 74 23.53 9.82 8.34
CA PHE A 74 24.36 8.61 8.40
C PHE A 74 24.02 7.46 7.47
N TYR A 75 22.85 7.51 6.81
CA TYR A 75 22.44 6.47 5.86
C TYR A 75 22.11 7.04 4.47
N PRO A 76 23.08 7.57 3.73
CA PRO A 76 22.80 8.06 2.38
C PRO A 76 22.33 6.95 1.44
N TYR A 77 22.56 5.67 1.79
CA TYR A 77 22.22 4.53 0.95
C TYR A 77 20.96 3.77 1.33
N THR A 78 20.34 4.07 2.48
CA THR A 78 19.14 3.36 2.98
C THR A 78 18.01 4.30 3.31
N TYR A 79 17.85 5.38 2.56
CA TYR A 79 16.70 6.24 2.71
C TYR A 79 15.46 5.49 2.24
N LEU A 80 14.69 4.98 3.21
CA LEU A 80 13.36 4.45 2.96
C LEU A 80 12.37 5.61 3.11
N PRO A 81 11.77 6.11 2.04
CA PRO A 81 10.75 7.13 2.17
C PRO A 81 9.52 6.56 2.89
N THR A 82 8.85 7.39 3.67
CA THR A 82 7.55 7.03 4.23
C THR A 82 6.56 6.86 3.09
N GLN A 83 6.10 5.62 2.89
CA GLN A 83 5.14 5.27 1.86
C GLN A 83 3.76 5.13 2.47
N LYS A 84 2.79 5.78 1.85
CA LYS A 84 1.37 5.62 2.17
C LYS A 84 0.62 5.34 0.88
N GLU A 85 -0.20 4.31 0.93
CA GLU A 85 -0.97 3.83 -0.20
C GLU A 85 -2.40 3.61 0.24
N PHE A 86 -3.33 4.07 -0.57
CA PHE A 86 -4.75 3.83 -0.37
C PHE A 86 -5.33 3.22 -1.64
N ASN A 87 -5.84 2.01 -1.51
CA ASN A 87 -6.45 1.27 -2.60
C ASN A 87 -7.94 1.09 -2.34
N ALA A 88 -8.75 1.33 -3.36
CA ALA A 88 -10.19 1.16 -3.34
C ALA A 88 -10.66 0.31 -4.51
N ASP A 89 -11.26 -0.84 -4.20
CA ASP A 89 -11.86 -1.76 -5.18
C ASP A 89 -13.36 -1.79 -5.01
N VAL A 90 -14.09 -1.58 -6.08
CA VAL A 90 -15.54 -1.72 -6.13
C VAL A 90 -15.92 -2.73 -7.21
N LEU A 91 -16.73 -3.73 -6.87
CA LEU A 91 -17.20 -4.74 -7.79
C LEU A 91 -18.70 -4.95 -7.65
N VAL A 92 -19.43 -4.69 -8.71
CA VAL A 92 -20.82 -5.05 -8.86
C VAL A 92 -20.90 -6.37 -9.63
N THR A 93 -21.66 -7.33 -9.11
CA THR A 93 -21.91 -8.61 -9.76
C THR A 93 -23.42 -8.76 -9.99
N TYR A 94 -23.81 -9.03 -11.22
CA TYR A 94 -25.18 -9.31 -11.60
C TYR A 94 -25.28 -10.68 -12.28
N LEU A 95 -26.04 -11.58 -11.65
CA LEU A 95 -26.34 -12.92 -12.19
C LEU A 95 -27.60 -12.83 -13.06
N VAL A 96 -27.44 -12.88 -14.37
CA VAL A 96 -28.57 -12.80 -15.33
C VAL A 96 -29.39 -14.10 -15.29
N HIS A 97 -28.68 -15.24 -15.35
CA HIS A 97 -29.21 -16.59 -15.28
C HIS A 97 -28.20 -17.53 -14.61
N PRO A 98 -28.63 -18.74 -14.18
CA PRO A 98 -27.67 -19.76 -13.74
C PRO A 98 -26.63 -20.03 -14.83
N GLY A 99 -25.37 -19.68 -14.56
CA GLY A 99 -24.26 -19.81 -15.52
C GLY A 99 -23.91 -18.54 -16.30
N THR A 100 -24.66 -17.43 -16.17
CA THR A 100 -24.34 -16.16 -16.82
C THR A 100 -24.23 -15.05 -15.79
N ALA A 101 -23.06 -14.40 -15.71
CA ALA A 101 -22.82 -13.31 -14.80
C ALA A 101 -22.14 -12.12 -15.50
N ILE A 102 -22.54 -10.93 -15.11
CA ILE A 102 -21.94 -9.66 -15.53
C ILE A 102 -21.22 -9.07 -14.31
N TYR A 103 -19.98 -8.68 -14.51
CA TYR A 103 -19.16 -8.02 -13.51
C TYR A 103 -18.79 -6.63 -14.00
N VAL A 104 -19.00 -5.64 -13.15
CA VAL A 104 -18.55 -4.26 -13.38
C VAL A 104 -17.67 -3.89 -12.24
N GLY A 105 -16.40 -3.56 -12.52
CA GLY A 105 -15.43 -3.26 -11.52
C GLY A 105 -14.74 -1.92 -11.73
N TYR A 106 -14.38 -1.29 -10.62
CA TYR A 106 -13.57 -0.08 -10.56
C TYR A 106 -12.49 -0.26 -9.49
N ASN A 107 -11.27 0.05 -9.86
CA ASN A 107 -10.13 0.09 -8.95
C ASN A 107 -9.49 1.48 -9.01
N SER A 108 -9.06 2.00 -7.87
CA SER A 108 -8.30 3.24 -7.77
C SER A 108 -7.19 3.06 -6.74
N ASP A 109 -5.98 3.45 -7.14
CA ASP A 109 -4.79 3.44 -6.30
C ASP A 109 -4.25 4.85 -6.12
N LEU A 110 -4.09 5.26 -4.86
CA LEU A 110 -3.59 6.56 -4.45
C LEU A 110 -2.32 6.35 -3.62
N GLN A 111 -1.22 6.95 -4.05
CA GLN A 111 0.06 6.88 -3.35
C GLN A 111 0.57 8.28 -2.99
N ASN A 112 1.34 8.37 -1.91
CA ASN A 112 2.00 9.62 -1.53
C ASN A 112 3.42 9.74 -2.07
N LEU A 113 3.88 8.78 -2.87
CA LEU A 113 5.19 8.81 -3.49
C LEU A 113 5.12 9.52 -4.83
N ASP A 114 5.96 10.55 -4.98
CA ASP A 114 6.24 11.13 -6.26
C ASP A 114 7.23 10.22 -6.99
N ARG A 115 6.80 9.63 -8.09
CA ARG A 115 7.64 8.79 -8.94
C ARG A 115 8.46 9.59 -9.94
N GLU A 116 8.32 10.90 -9.98
CA GLU A 116 9.21 11.72 -10.78
C GLU A 116 10.63 11.65 -10.20
N PHE A 117 11.52 11.09 -10.98
CA PHE A 117 12.96 11.14 -10.72
C PHE A 117 13.44 12.57 -10.94
N THR A 118 13.20 13.46 -10.01
CA THR A 118 13.83 14.76 -10.02
C THR A 118 15.26 14.59 -9.49
N PRO A 119 16.28 14.96 -10.27
CA PRO A 119 17.64 14.98 -9.76
C PRO A 119 17.71 15.90 -8.55
N GLY A 120 17.99 15.34 -7.38
CA GLY A 120 18.28 16.16 -6.21
C GLY A 120 19.52 17.03 -6.41
N PRO A 121 19.75 18.06 -5.58
CA PRO A 121 20.89 18.94 -5.70
C PRO A 121 22.25 18.24 -5.69
N GLU A 122 22.31 16.96 -5.33
CA GLU A 122 23.51 16.13 -5.32
C GLU A 122 23.57 15.08 -6.45
N GLY A 123 22.69 15.19 -7.46
CA GLY A 123 22.68 14.28 -8.61
C GLY A 123 22.15 12.86 -8.32
N LEU A 124 21.73 12.58 -7.09
CA LEU A 124 21.10 11.31 -6.71
C LEU A 124 19.60 11.37 -7.00
N ALA A 125 19.14 10.50 -7.89
CA ALA A 125 17.72 10.30 -8.14
C ALA A 125 17.08 9.74 -6.85
N GLY A 126 16.36 10.59 -6.11
CA GLY A 126 15.62 10.20 -4.91
C GLY A 126 14.12 10.15 -5.18
N LEU A 127 13.44 9.18 -4.61
CA LEU A 127 11.99 9.19 -4.48
C LEU A 127 11.62 10.17 -3.37
N TYR A 128 10.99 11.28 -3.72
CA TYR A 128 10.50 12.23 -2.73
C TYR A 128 9.05 11.89 -2.37
N ALA A 129 8.73 11.91 -1.07
CA ALA A 129 7.35 11.82 -0.64
C ALA A 129 6.58 13.07 -1.10
N ALA A 130 5.55 12.89 -1.91
CA ALA A 130 4.66 13.99 -2.28
C ALA A 130 3.94 14.54 -1.05
N LYS A 131 3.65 15.84 -1.04
CA LYS A 131 2.87 16.49 0.04
C LYS A 131 1.41 16.02 0.10
N GLY A 132 0.94 15.26 -0.89
CA GLY A 132 -0.42 14.76 -1.01
C GLY A 132 -0.46 13.38 -1.69
N TYR A 133 -1.65 12.82 -1.78
CA TYR A 133 -1.85 11.57 -2.52
C TYR A 133 -1.92 11.86 -4.01
N ILE A 134 -1.14 11.11 -4.78
CA ILE A 134 -1.16 11.11 -6.24
C ILE A 134 -1.94 9.87 -6.67
N ASN A 135 -2.81 10.03 -7.66
CA ASN A 135 -3.50 8.91 -8.26
C ASN A 135 -2.55 8.18 -9.21
N ASP A 136 -2.12 7.00 -8.80
CA ASP A 136 -1.18 6.18 -9.55
C ASP A 136 -1.87 5.35 -10.62
N SER A 137 -3.05 4.82 -10.32
CA SER A 137 -3.83 4.06 -11.28
C SER A 137 -5.32 4.18 -11.06
N ARG A 138 -6.07 4.14 -12.17
CA ARG A 138 -7.52 3.97 -12.22
C ARG A 138 -7.86 2.96 -13.27
N GLN A 139 -8.65 1.97 -12.89
CA GLN A 139 -9.09 0.95 -13.82
C GLN A 139 -10.59 0.78 -13.72
N PHE A 140 -11.23 0.72 -14.87
CA PHE A 140 -12.61 0.32 -14.99
C PHE A 140 -12.68 -0.90 -15.91
N PHE A 141 -13.43 -1.91 -15.53
CA PHE A 141 -13.61 -3.09 -16.35
C PHE A 141 -15.05 -3.60 -16.32
N VAL A 142 -15.43 -4.23 -17.42
CA VAL A 142 -16.67 -4.99 -17.56
C VAL A 142 -16.29 -6.39 -18.02
N LYS A 143 -16.78 -7.41 -17.34
CA LYS A 143 -16.57 -8.82 -17.68
C LYS A 143 -17.91 -9.53 -17.75
N VAL A 144 -18.12 -10.29 -18.82
CA VAL A 144 -19.24 -11.20 -18.96
C VAL A 144 -18.73 -12.64 -18.86
N SER A 145 -19.30 -13.42 -17.98
CA SER A 145 -19.01 -14.85 -17.83
C SER A 145 -20.24 -15.63 -18.29
N TYR A 146 -20.03 -16.61 -19.16
CA TYR A 146 -21.08 -17.49 -19.65
C TYR A 146 -20.60 -18.96 -19.53
N GLN A 147 -21.43 -19.81 -18.91
CA GLN A 147 -21.13 -21.22 -18.77
C GLN A 147 -21.99 -22.01 -19.77
N PHE A 148 -21.33 -22.63 -20.75
CA PHE A 148 -21.98 -23.57 -21.65
C PHE A 148 -22.18 -24.90 -20.88
N ARG A 149 -23.41 -25.44 -20.96
CA ARG A 149 -23.71 -26.82 -20.55
C ARG A 149 -24.04 -27.59 -21.80
N PHE A 150 -23.25 -28.60 -22.07
CA PHE A 150 -23.50 -29.59 -23.13
C PHE A 150 -24.25 -30.76 -22.53
#